data_263941127e516fd8db553da6d082a870
#
_entry.id   263941127e516fd8db553da6d082a870
#
_cell.length_a   1.000
_cell.length_b   1.000
_cell.length_c   1.000
_cell.angle_alpha   90.00
_cell.angle_beta   90.00
_cell.angle_gamma   90.00
#
_symmetry.space_group_name_H-M   'P 1'
#
loop_
_entity.id
_entity.type
_entity.pdbx_description
1 polymer ?
#
loop_
_entity_poly.entity_id
_entity_poly.type
_entity_poly.pdbx_seq_one_letter_code
_entity_poly.pdbx_strand_id
1 'polypeptide(L)'
;MCGILATLLADGDGHCVGDLVDGMTVLQHRGQDAAGFTTASTSQDWEKVTFKTVKGTGMVREVFADPKRAQELLGNVGIAHVRYPTAGGSGLDDVQPFYANFPCGLALAHNGNLTNSERLRKELVSRHRHLNTTSDSEALLNVFAEHLAANLEARRRGSVGHAGDPLSTPVSPDTLFDAVERTMRRCVGGYAVVVLVHNVGV
;
A
#
# COMPACT_ATOMS: atom_id res chain seq x y z
N MET A 1 16.35 -3.65 9.72
CA MET A 1 15.19 -2.71 9.62
C MET A 1 14.92 -2.48 8.15
N CYS A 2 13.67 -2.60 7.71
CA CYS A 2 13.26 -2.40 6.31
C CYS A 2 13.45 -0.95 5.83
N GLY A 3 13.50 -0.74 4.52
CA GLY A 3 13.40 0.57 3.88
C GLY A 3 12.04 0.71 3.20
N ILE A 4 11.44 1.89 3.29
CA ILE A 4 10.21 2.27 2.58
C ILE A 4 10.44 3.59 1.85
N LEU A 5 9.80 3.74 0.70
CA LEU A 5 9.88 4.95 -0.13
C LEU A 5 8.54 5.17 -0.82
N ALA A 6 8.17 6.43 -0.98
CA ALA A 6 7.05 6.85 -1.81
C ALA A 6 7.50 7.97 -2.75
N THR A 7 6.96 7.99 -3.95
CA THR A 7 7.21 9.03 -4.97
C THR A 7 5.89 9.43 -5.61
N LEU A 8 5.67 10.72 -5.75
CA LEU A 8 4.58 11.30 -6.51
C LEU A 8 5.16 12.37 -7.43
N LEU A 9 5.04 12.18 -8.74
CA LEU A 9 5.44 13.16 -9.74
C LEU A 9 4.29 14.14 -10.01
N ALA A 10 4.64 15.41 -10.16
CA ALA A 10 3.68 16.43 -10.56
C ALA A 10 3.17 16.24 -12.00
N ASP A 11 4.00 15.66 -12.87
CA ASP A 11 3.63 15.25 -14.22
C ASP A 11 2.83 13.95 -14.18
N GLY A 12 1.55 14.03 -14.51
CA GLY A 12 0.64 12.86 -14.53
C GLY A 12 0.98 11.82 -15.59
N ASP A 13 1.70 12.20 -16.63
CA ASP A 13 2.16 11.31 -17.71
C ASP A 13 3.56 10.72 -17.43
N GLY A 14 4.22 11.20 -16.37
CA GLY A 14 5.52 10.72 -15.95
C GLY A 14 5.48 9.31 -15.35
N HIS A 15 6.66 8.68 -15.23
CA HIS A 15 6.83 7.36 -14.63
C HIS A 15 7.83 7.40 -13.48
N CYS A 16 7.36 7.17 -12.26
CA CYS A 16 8.15 7.27 -11.04
C CYS A 16 9.07 6.06 -10.77
N VAL A 17 9.07 5.04 -11.63
CA VAL A 17 9.83 3.81 -11.41
C VAL A 17 11.33 4.07 -11.28
N GLY A 18 11.90 4.98 -12.07
CA GLY A 18 13.32 5.35 -11.99
C GLY A 18 13.69 5.87 -10.61
N ASP A 19 12.93 6.86 -10.10
CA ASP A 19 13.15 7.45 -8.77
C ASP A 19 13.00 6.42 -7.66
N LEU A 20 12.02 5.50 -7.79
CA LEU A 20 11.82 4.42 -6.82
C LEU A 20 13.00 3.44 -6.81
N VAL A 21 13.49 3.01 -7.98
CA VAL A 21 14.62 2.08 -8.11
C VAL A 21 15.90 2.71 -7.56
N ASP A 22 16.18 3.95 -7.93
CA ASP A 22 17.36 4.67 -7.47
C ASP A 22 17.31 4.91 -5.95
N GLY A 23 16.19 5.41 -5.45
CA GLY A 23 16.00 5.64 -4.02
C GLY A 23 16.08 4.35 -3.19
N MET A 24 15.49 3.25 -3.65
CA MET A 24 15.59 1.96 -2.95
C MET A 24 16.96 1.32 -3.06
N THR A 25 17.72 1.59 -4.13
CA THR A 25 19.12 1.20 -4.24
C THR A 25 19.98 1.91 -3.18
N VAL A 26 19.75 3.20 -2.94
CA VAL A 26 20.39 3.94 -1.84
C VAL A 26 19.97 3.38 -0.47
N LEU A 27 18.70 3.02 -0.30
CA LEU A 27 18.16 2.43 0.92
C LEU A 27 18.45 0.93 1.09
N GLN A 28 19.15 0.30 0.15
CA GLN A 28 19.42 -1.14 0.14
C GLN A 28 20.12 -1.65 1.41
N HIS A 29 20.92 -0.80 2.07
CA HIS A 29 21.57 -1.14 3.35
C HIS A 29 20.57 -1.46 4.48
N ARG A 30 19.30 -1.09 4.32
CA ARG A 30 18.22 -1.35 5.28
C ARG A 30 17.56 -2.71 5.09
N GLY A 31 17.70 -3.34 3.90
CA GLY A 31 17.12 -4.64 3.64
C GLY A 31 17.65 -5.26 2.35
N GLN A 32 18.05 -6.53 2.38
CA GLN A 32 18.70 -7.23 1.27
C GLN A 32 18.05 -8.57 0.93
N ASP A 33 16.97 -8.92 1.62
CA ASP A 33 16.29 -10.21 1.50
C ASP A 33 15.28 -10.24 0.35
N ALA A 34 14.56 -9.15 0.17
CA ALA A 34 13.58 -9.01 -0.89
C ALA A 34 13.30 -7.53 -1.18
N ALA A 35 12.83 -7.23 -2.37
CA ALA A 35 12.37 -5.90 -2.75
C ALA A 35 11.04 -5.98 -3.51
N GLY A 36 10.20 -4.95 -3.33
CA GLY A 36 8.94 -4.84 -4.04
C GLY A 36 8.55 -3.40 -4.30
N PHE A 37 7.86 -3.20 -5.40
CA PHE A 37 7.49 -1.91 -5.97
C PHE A 37 6.06 -1.98 -6.46
N THR A 38 5.29 -0.96 -6.16
CA THR A 38 3.92 -0.81 -6.69
C THR A 38 3.76 0.60 -7.21
N THR A 39 3.31 0.74 -8.44
CA THR A 39 3.01 2.03 -9.07
C THR A 39 1.55 2.11 -9.51
N ALA A 40 1.06 3.32 -9.65
CA ALA A 40 -0.22 3.64 -10.26
C ALA A 40 -0.14 4.99 -10.99
N SER A 41 -1.05 5.25 -11.90
CA SER A 41 -1.23 6.57 -12.49
C SER A 41 -2.32 7.31 -11.74
N THR A 42 -2.14 8.63 -11.52
CA THR A 42 -3.24 9.51 -11.15
C THR A 42 -3.99 9.88 -12.43
N SER A 43 -5.28 9.58 -12.50
CA SER A 43 -6.12 9.90 -13.64
C SER A 43 -7.48 10.38 -13.16
N GLN A 44 -8.10 11.30 -13.90
CA GLN A 44 -9.50 11.66 -13.65
C GLN A 44 -10.47 10.55 -14.07
N ASP A 45 -10.01 9.66 -14.95
CA ASP A 45 -10.74 8.47 -15.36
C ASP A 45 -10.35 7.29 -14.45
N TRP A 46 -11.13 7.06 -13.43
CA TRP A 46 -10.89 6.04 -12.41
C TRP A 46 -10.84 4.61 -12.99
N GLU A 47 -11.49 4.34 -14.11
CA GLU A 47 -11.44 3.03 -14.78
C GLU A 47 -10.05 2.73 -15.38
N LYS A 48 -9.26 3.77 -15.62
CA LYS A 48 -7.90 3.64 -16.18
C LYS A 48 -6.81 3.53 -15.11
N VAL A 49 -7.13 3.78 -13.85
CA VAL A 49 -6.14 3.65 -12.76
C VAL A 49 -5.92 2.19 -12.45
N THR A 50 -4.73 1.71 -12.75
CA THR A 50 -4.32 0.33 -12.46
C THR A 50 -3.08 0.32 -11.58
N PHE A 51 -3.10 -0.56 -10.56
CA PHE A 51 -1.90 -0.85 -9.79
C PHE A 51 -1.03 -1.85 -10.53
N LYS A 52 0.24 -1.55 -10.66
CA LYS A 52 1.27 -2.43 -11.22
C LYS A 52 2.25 -2.77 -10.11
N THR A 53 2.56 -4.05 -9.96
CA THR A 53 3.42 -4.52 -8.86
C THR A 53 4.48 -5.47 -9.37
N VAL A 54 5.73 -5.19 -9.00
CA VAL A 54 6.89 -6.06 -9.21
C VAL A 54 7.50 -6.39 -7.86
N LYS A 55 7.69 -7.67 -7.58
CA LYS A 55 8.29 -8.17 -6.34
C LYS A 55 9.31 -9.25 -6.66
N GLY A 56 10.32 -9.37 -5.81
CA GLY A 56 11.31 -10.44 -5.92
C GLY A 56 12.13 -10.61 -4.66
N THR A 57 12.73 -11.77 -4.53
CA THR A 57 13.76 -12.04 -3.51
C THR A 57 15.10 -11.42 -3.94
N GLY A 58 15.93 -11.10 -2.97
CA GLY A 58 17.22 -10.49 -3.21
C GLY A 58 17.19 -8.95 -3.25
N MET A 59 18.27 -8.39 -3.73
CA MET A 59 18.48 -6.94 -3.80
C MET A 59 17.70 -6.31 -4.97
N VAL A 60 17.52 -4.99 -4.94
CA VAL A 60 16.84 -4.22 -5.99
C VAL A 60 17.41 -4.54 -7.38
N ARG A 61 18.75 -4.58 -7.52
CA ARG A 61 19.40 -4.93 -8.80
C ARG A 61 19.06 -6.35 -9.31
N GLU A 62 18.77 -7.27 -8.40
CA GLU A 62 18.42 -8.66 -8.75
C GLU A 62 16.94 -8.73 -9.18
N VAL A 63 16.08 -7.99 -8.49
CA VAL A 63 14.66 -7.87 -8.85
C VAL A 63 14.51 -7.24 -10.24
N PHE A 64 15.36 -6.28 -10.61
CA PHE A 64 15.35 -5.62 -11.91
C PHE A 64 16.47 -6.09 -12.85
N ALA A 65 16.99 -7.31 -12.67
CA ALA A 65 17.96 -7.90 -13.59
C ALA A 65 17.41 -8.01 -15.05
N ASP A 66 16.10 -8.24 -15.20
CA ASP A 66 15.40 -8.09 -16.49
C ASP A 66 14.81 -6.66 -16.57
N PRO A 67 15.29 -5.83 -17.52
CA PRO A 67 14.77 -4.48 -17.72
C PRO A 67 13.26 -4.41 -18.04
N LYS A 68 12.68 -5.47 -18.54
CA LYS A 68 11.23 -5.54 -18.83
C LYS A 68 10.39 -5.36 -17.56
N ARG A 69 10.92 -5.79 -16.42
CA ARG A 69 10.20 -5.64 -15.13
C ARG A 69 10.00 -4.17 -14.73
N ALA A 70 10.96 -3.29 -15.05
CA ALA A 70 10.79 -1.86 -14.84
C ALA A 70 9.72 -1.27 -15.79
N GLN A 71 9.61 -1.81 -17.00
CA GLN A 71 8.60 -1.38 -17.99
C GLN A 71 7.16 -1.79 -17.59
N GLU A 72 7.01 -2.74 -16.68
CA GLU A 72 5.70 -3.11 -16.13
C GLU A 72 5.17 -2.06 -15.15
N LEU A 73 6.06 -1.25 -14.53
CA LEU A 73 5.74 -0.26 -13.49
C LEU A 73 5.47 1.11 -14.11
N LEU A 74 4.32 1.24 -14.75
CA LEU A 74 3.87 2.52 -15.31
C LEU A 74 3.12 3.34 -14.26
N GLY A 75 3.25 4.67 -14.34
CA GLY A 75 2.51 5.60 -13.49
C GLY A 75 3.39 6.60 -12.75
N ASN A 76 2.78 7.70 -12.40
CA ASN A 76 3.45 8.86 -11.80
C ASN A 76 3.48 8.83 -10.26
N VAL A 77 2.84 7.84 -9.63
CA VAL A 77 2.83 7.64 -8.19
C VAL A 77 3.20 6.19 -7.86
N GLY A 78 3.98 6.01 -6.80
CA GLY A 78 4.36 4.65 -6.39
C GLY A 78 4.98 4.58 -5.01
N ILE A 79 5.00 3.36 -4.50
CA ILE A 79 5.63 3.00 -3.22
C ILE A 79 6.55 1.80 -3.41
N ALA A 80 7.59 1.73 -2.60
CA ALA A 80 8.55 0.64 -2.64
C ALA A 80 9.01 0.23 -1.24
N HIS A 81 9.48 -1.01 -1.15
CA HIS A 81 9.95 -1.62 0.08
C HIS A 81 11.18 -2.49 -0.18
N VAL A 82 12.21 -2.39 0.68
CA VAL A 82 13.28 -3.39 0.81
C VAL A 82 13.17 -4.08 2.17
N ARG A 83 13.15 -5.41 2.14
CA ARG A 83 12.94 -6.26 3.31
C ARG A 83 14.25 -6.61 3.97
N TYR A 84 14.30 -6.44 5.29
CA TYR A 84 15.32 -7.03 6.14
C TYR A 84 14.85 -8.44 6.57
N PRO A 85 15.74 -9.47 6.56
CA PRO A 85 15.34 -10.80 6.97
C PRO A 85 14.80 -10.80 8.41
N THR A 86 13.59 -11.31 8.57
CA THR A 86 12.98 -11.56 9.87
C THR A 86 12.87 -13.06 10.11
N ALA A 87 12.89 -13.48 11.36
CA ALA A 87 12.70 -14.88 11.74
C ALA A 87 11.25 -15.33 11.40
N GLY A 88 11.01 -15.77 10.20
CA GLY A 88 9.70 -16.26 9.74
C GLY A 88 9.56 -16.07 8.23
N GLY A 89 9.44 -17.16 7.49
CA GLY A 89 9.11 -17.25 6.07
C GLY A 89 9.87 -16.33 5.10
N SER A 90 10.50 -16.90 4.09
CA SER A 90 11.15 -16.17 2.99
C SER A 90 10.33 -16.19 1.69
N GLY A 91 9.00 -16.39 1.79
CA GLY A 91 8.12 -16.48 0.64
C GLY A 91 7.85 -15.13 -0.03
N LEU A 92 7.59 -15.16 -1.34
CA LEU A 92 7.18 -13.97 -2.11
C LEU A 92 5.88 -13.35 -1.58
N ASP A 93 5.04 -14.13 -0.92
CA ASP A 93 3.77 -13.68 -0.36
C ASP A 93 3.95 -12.63 0.75
N ASP A 94 5.08 -12.68 1.48
CA ASP A 94 5.42 -11.70 2.52
C ASP A 94 6.16 -10.46 2.00
N VAL A 95 6.49 -10.42 0.72
CA VAL A 95 7.17 -9.26 0.12
C VAL A 95 6.18 -8.11 -0.04
N GLN A 96 6.54 -6.97 0.49
CA GLN A 96 5.74 -5.74 0.39
C GLN A 96 6.10 -4.97 -0.91
N PRO A 97 5.20 -4.05 -1.37
CA PRO A 97 3.95 -3.60 -0.78
C PRO A 97 2.83 -4.65 -0.80
N PHE A 98 1.99 -4.68 0.24
CA PHE A 98 0.74 -5.46 0.23
C PHE A 98 -0.34 -4.70 -0.54
N TYR A 99 -1.27 -5.42 -1.15
CA TYR A 99 -2.38 -4.86 -1.90
C TYR A 99 -3.73 -5.34 -1.35
N ALA A 100 -4.69 -4.43 -1.29
CA ALA A 100 -6.10 -4.73 -1.04
C ALA A 100 -6.97 -3.99 -2.06
N ASN A 101 -7.99 -4.68 -2.57
CA ASN A 101 -8.93 -4.12 -3.55
C ASN A 101 -10.19 -3.52 -2.91
N PHE A 102 -10.22 -3.40 -1.59
CA PHE A 102 -11.36 -2.90 -0.82
C PHE A 102 -10.91 -1.83 0.18
N PRO A 103 -11.71 -0.73 0.36
CA PRO A 103 -12.93 -0.32 -0.37
C PRO A 103 -12.66 0.21 -1.77
N CYS A 104 -11.42 0.48 -2.07
CA CYS A 104 -10.82 0.83 -3.36
C CYS A 104 -9.44 0.17 -3.43
N GLY A 105 -8.69 0.35 -4.52
CA GLY A 105 -7.32 -0.11 -4.60
C GLY A 105 -6.44 0.56 -3.55
N LEU A 106 -5.78 -0.24 -2.71
CA LEU A 106 -4.86 0.21 -1.67
C LEU A 106 -3.57 -0.60 -1.76
N ALA A 107 -2.41 0.07 -1.69
CA ALA A 107 -1.16 -0.62 -1.50
C ALA A 107 -0.41 -0.02 -0.30
N LEU A 108 0.25 -0.86 0.49
CA LEU A 108 0.90 -0.44 1.73
C LEU A 108 2.31 -1.02 1.84
N ALA A 109 3.28 -0.18 2.18
CA ALA A 109 4.59 -0.58 2.64
C ALA A 109 4.81 -0.13 4.09
N HIS A 110 5.32 -1.04 4.91
CA HIS A 110 5.45 -0.92 6.35
C HIS A 110 6.86 -1.25 6.81
N ASN A 111 7.41 -0.41 7.67
CA ASN A 111 8.65 -0.66 8.41
C ASN A 111 8.36 -0.54 9.91
N GLY A 112 8.37 -1.64 10.61
CA GLY A 112 8.08 -1.67 12.04
C GLY A 112 7.58 -3.02 12.52
N ASN A 113 6.87 -3.00 13.64
CA ASN A 113 6.24 -4.17 14.22
C ASN A 113 5.02 -3.80 15.04
N LEU A 114 3.92 -4.53 14.83
CA LEU A 114 2.71 -4.45 15.64
C LEU A 114 2.74 -5.48 16.77
N THR A 115 2.67 -5.03 18.00
CA THR A 115 2.63 -5.90 19.19
C THR A 115 1.30 -6.62 19.36
N ASN A 116 0.24 -6.13 18.71
CA ASN A 116 -1.11 -6.69 18.78
C ASN A 116 -1.60 -7.34 17.46
N SER A 117 -0.69 -7.64 16.54
CA SER A 117 -1.02 -8.18 15.20
C SER A 117 -1.88 -9.44 15.26
N GLU A 118 -1.58 -10.38 16.16
CA GLU A 118 -2.35 -11.63 16.29
C GLU A 118 -3.82 -11.36 16.69
N ARG A 119 -4.06 -10.41 17.61
CA ARG A 119 -5.42 -10.01 17.98
C ARG A 119 -6.14 -9.39 16.79
N LEU A 120 -5.49 -8.47 16.08
CA LEU A 120 -6.08 -7.81 14.90
C LEU A 120 -6.45 -8.83 13.83
N ARG A 121 -5.60 -9.81 13.57
CA ARG A 121 -5.87 -10.89 12.62
C ARG A 121 -7.10 -11.70 13.00
N LYS A 122 -7.23 -12.11 14.26
CA LYS A 122 -8.42 -12.83 14.76
C LYS A 122 -9.69 -11.99 14.58
N GLU A 123 -9.64 -10.70 14.89
CA GLU A 123 -10.76 -9.77 14.69
C GLU A 123 -11.14 -9.61 13.20
N LEU A 124 -10.15 -9.47 12.30
CA LEU A 124 -10.38 -9.37 10.87
C LEU A 124 -11.03 -10.64 10.30
N VAL A 125 -10.49 -11.81 10.64
CA VAL A 125 -11.03 -13.11 10.20
C VAL A 125 -12.46 -13.31 10.72
N SER A 126 -12.77 -12.92 11.96
CA SER A 126 -14.13 -13.00 12.50
C SER A 126 -15.14 -12.11 11.77
N ARG A 127 -14.66 -11.11 11.05
CA ARG A 127 -15.44 -10.21 10.17
C ARG A 127 -15.38 -10.63 8.69
N HIS A 128 -14.98 -11.86 8.42
CA HIS A 128 -14.86 -12.41 7.07
C HIS A 128 -13.83 -11.72 6.18
N ARG A 129 -12.81 -11.07 6.77
CA ARG A 129 -11.66 -10.56 6.01
C ARG A 129 -10.63 -11.68 5.85
N HIS A 130 -10.33 -12.03 4.61
CA HIS A 130 -9.29 -13.00 4.31
C HIS A 130 -7.91 -12.37 4.41
N LEU A 131 -6.97 -13.10 5.01
CA LEU A 131 -5.56 -12.73 5.11
C LEU A 131 -4.72 -13.88 4.53
N ASN A 132 -3.87 -13.56 3.56
CA ASN A 132 -3.04 -14.56 2.88
C ASN A 132 -1.80 -14.94 3.69
N THR A 133 -1.31 -14.02 4.52
CA THR A 133 -0.05 -14.20 5.27
C THR A 133 -0.25 -14.05 6.77
N THR A 134 0.82 -14.29 7.52
CA THR A 134 0.87 -14.01 8.95
C THR A 134 1.46 -12.62 9.25
N SER A 135 1.78 -11.83 8.21
CA SER A 135 2.39 -10.52 8.35
C SER A 135 1.48 -9.53 9.09
N ASP A 136 2.07 -8.78 10.00
CA ASP A 136 1.42 -7.67 10.68
C ASP A 136 1.09 -6.52 9.69
N SER A 137 1.86 -6.39 8.62
CA SER A 137 1.65 -5.40 7.56
C SER A 137 0.36 -5.65 6.79
N GLU A 138 0.02 -6.92 6.50
CA GLU A 138 -1.25 -7.27 5.86
C GLU A 138 -2.43 -7.00 6.80
N ALA A 139 -2.26 -7.28 8.09
CA ALA A 139 -3.27 -6.97 9.10
C ALA A 139 -3.49 -5.44 9.20
N LEU A 140 -2.41 -4.64 9.22
CA LEU A 140 -2.45 -3.19 9.24
C LEU A 140 -3.20 -2.62 8.03
N LEU A 141 -2.88 -3.09 6.81
CA LEU A 141 -3.56 -2.69 5.59
C LEU A 141 -5.07 -2.98 5.67
N ASN A 142 -5.46 -4.15 6.15
CA ASN A 142 -6.86 -4.53 6.27
C ASN A 142 -7.60 -3.74 7.35
N VAL A 143 -6.95 -3.37 8.46
CA VAL A 143 -7.52 -2.46 9.47
C VAL A 143 -7.76 -1.07 8.88
N PHE A 144 -6.79 -0.53 8.13
CA PHE A 144 -6.96 0.73 7.43
C PHE A 144 -8.11 0.68 6.41
N ALA A 145 -8.18 -0.39 5.62
CA ALA A 145 -9.25 -0.61 4.65
C ALA A 145 -10.64 -0.65 5.30
N GLU A 146 -10.80 -1.30 6.47
CA GLU A 146 -12.06 -1.29 7.24
C GLU A 146 -12.47 0.13 7.67
N HIS A 147 -11.54 0.91 8.21
CA HIS A 147 -11.83 2.27 8.66
C HIS A 147 -12.16 3.19 7.49
N LEU A 148 -11.40 3.09 6.39
CA LEU A 148 -11.69 3.86 5.17
C LEU A 148 -13.07 3.51 4.60
N ALA A 149 -13.42 2.23 4.53
CA ALA A 149 -14.73 1.79 4.06
C ALA A 149 -15.87 2.34 4.92
N ALA A 150 -15.73 2.29 6.26
CA ALA A 150 -16.73 2.82 7.18
C ALA A 150 -16.94 4.33 7.00
N ASN A 151 -15.85 5.07 6.79
CA ASN A 151 -15.91 6.52 6.57
C ASN A 151 -16.57 6.88 5.23
N LEU A 152 -16.25 6.14 4.16
CA LEU A 152 -16.86 6.32 2.85
C LEU A 152 -18.38 6.03 2.91
N GLU A 153 -18.77 4.97 3.61
CA GLU A 153 -20.17 4.62 3.78
C GLU A 153 -20.94 5.66 4.62
N ALA A 154 -20.34 6.17 5.69
CA ALA A 154 -20.93 7.21 6.53
C ALA A 154 -21.19 8.49 5.71
N ARG A 155 -20.25 8.89 4.88
CA ARG A 155 -20.42 10.06 3.98
C ARG A 155 -21.54 9.85 2.97
N ARG A 156 -21.62 8.65 2.36
CA ARG A 156 -22.68 8.31 1.42
C ARG A 156 -24.07 8.42 2.06
N ARG A 157 -24.22 7.97 3.30
CA ARG A 157 -25.48 8.08 4.05
C ARG A 157 -25.84 9.52 4.42
N GLY A 158 -24.84 10.36 4.69
CA GLY A 158 -25.03 11.78 5.01
C GLY A 158 -25.37 12.66 3.80
N SER A 159 -25.09 12.20 2.58
CA SER A 159 -25.34 12.92 1.32
C SER A 159 -26.70 12.56 0.72
N VAL A 160 -27.74 12.44 1.53
CA VAL A 160 -29.11 12.20 1.05
C VAL A 160 -29.59 13.43 0.26
N GLY A 161 -29.52 13.38 -1.07
CA GLY A 161 -30.04 14.42 -1.96
C GLY A 161 -29.30 14.62 -3.29
N HIS A 162 -28.10 14.10 -3.44
CA HIS A 162 -27.38 14.14 -4.73
C HIS A 162 -27.16 12.72 -5.22
N ALA A 163 -27.96 12.31 -6.20
CA ALA A 163 -27.80 11.05 -6.94
C ALA A 163 -26.58 11.15 -7.89
N GLY A 164 -25.39 11.33 -7.32
CA GLY A 164 -24.13 11.16 -8.02
C GLY A 164 -23.74 9.68 -7.97
N ASP A 165 -23.09 9.19 -9.01
CA ASP A 165 -22.52 7.86 -9.06
C ASP A 165 -21.66 7.62 -7.79
N PRO A 166 -21.93 6.56 -7.00
CA PRO A 166 -21.16 6.25 -5.80
C PRO A 166 -19.66 6.08 -6.06
N LEU A 167 -19.28 5.78 -7.30
CA LEU A 167 -17.90 5.60 -7.75
C LEU A 167 -17.22 6.93 -8.13
N SER A 168 -17.99 8.00 -8.36
CA SER A 168 -17.46 9.32 -8.78
C SER A 168 -17.09 10.24 -7.62
N THR A 169 -17.38 9.87 -6.37
CA THR A 169 -17.05 10.72 -5.23
C THR A 169 -15.58 10.52 -4.83
N PRO A 170 -14.70 11.51 -5.06
CA PRO A 170 -13.30 11.40 -4.65
C PRO A 170 -13.17 11.17 -3.15
N VAL A 171 -12.23 10.35 -2.76
CA VAL A 171 -11.87 10.18 -1.35
C VAL A 171 -11.27 11.50 -0.85
N SER A 172 -11.94 12.17 0.09
CA SER A 172 -11.43 13.47 0.58
C SER A 172 -10.28 13.26 1.58
N PRO A 173 -9.38 14.23 1.72
CA PRO A 173 -8.32 14.19 2.73
C PRO A 173 -8.84 13.91 4.15
N ASP A 174 -9.95 14.55 4.56
CA ASP A 174 -10.53 14.34 5.89
C ASP A 174 -10.97 12.89 6.11
N THR A 175 -11.53 12.25 5.07
CA THR A 175 -11.92 10.84 5.12
C THR A 175 -10.71 9.93 5.33
N LEU A 176 -9.60 10.26 4.67
CA LEU A 176 -8.34 9.53 4.81
C LEU A 176 -7.73 9.74 6.18
N PHE A 177 -7.62 10.99 6.64
CA PHE A 177 -7.01 11.31 7.94
C PHE A 177 -7.78 10.69 9.11
N ASP A 178 -9.12 10.67 9.07
CA ASP A 178 -9.92 9.98 10.07
C ASP A 178 -9.66 8.45 10.05
N ALA A 179 -9.54 7.85 8.86
CA ALA A 179 -9.19 6.44 8.74
C ALA A 179 -7.78 6.14 9.28
N VAL A 180 -6.81 7.01 9.01
CA VAL A 180 -5.44 6.91 9.57
C VAL A 180 -5.48 7.02 11.08
N GLU A 181 -6.16 8.03 11.64
CA GLU A 181 -6.27 8.22 13.10
C GLU A 181 -6.84 6.97 13.78
N ARG A 182 -7.95 6.44 13.28
CA ARG A 182 -8.57 5.22 13.82
C ARG A 182 -7.66 4.01 13.71
N THR A 183 -6.92 3.89 12.61
CA THR A 183 -5.93 2.83 12.41
C THR A 183 -4.81 2.94 13.44
N MET A 184 -4.25 4.13 13.63
CA MET A 184 -3.18 4.37 14.62
C MET A 184 -3.64 4.09 16.06
N ARG A 185 -4.89 4.40 16.40
CA ARG A 185 -5.47 4.08 17.72
C ARG A 185 -5.65 2.58 17.94
N ARG A 186 -5.90 1.81 16.89
CA ARG A 186 -6.18 0.36 16.96
C ARG A 186 -4.92 -0.49 16.83
N CYS A 187 -3.96 -0.05 16.00
CA CYS A 187 -2.71 -0.74 15.75
C CYS A 187 -1.64 -0.28 16.73
N VAL A 188 -1.20 -1.18 17.61
CA VAL A 188 -0.24 -0.87 18.69
C VAL A 188 1.13 -1.39 18.32
N GLY A 189 2.14 -0.51 18.35
CA GLY A 189 3.52 -0.85 18.03
C GLY A 189 4.36 0.36 17.67
N GLY A 190 5.58 0.12 17.23
CA GLY A 190 6.48 1.14 16.67
C GLY A 190 6.63 0.91 15.17
N TYR A 191 6.10 1.82 14.36
CA TYR A 191 6.09 1.63 12.92
C TYR A 191 6.01 2.93 12.11
N ALA A 192 6.45 2.83 10.85
CA ALA A 192 6.22 3.82 9.80
C ALA A 192 5.58 3.12 8.59
N VAL A 193 4.67 3.81 7.92
CA VAL A 193 3.97 3.30 6.75
C VAL A 193 3.89 4.34 5.64
N VAL A 194 3.82 3.85 4.41
CA VAL A 194 3.35 4.61 3.25
C VAL A 194 2.18 3.83 2.63
N VAL A 195 1.14 4.54 2.25
CA VAL A 195 -0.07 3.95 1.66
C VAL A 195 -0.38 4.65 0.35
N LEU A 196 -0.43 3.88 -0.73
CA LEU A 196 -0.90 4.34 -2.03
C LEU A 196 -2.40 4.05 -2.11
N VAL A 197 -3.19 5.10 -2.31
CA VAL A 197 -4.65 5.04 -2.38
C VAL A 197 -5.10 5.33 -3.81
N HIS A 198 -5.95 4.45 -4.35
CA HIS A 198 -6.50 4.57 -5.69
C HIS A 198 -7.03 5.98 -5.97
N ASN A 199 -6.54 6.58 -7.04
CA ASN A 199 -6.91 7.91 -7.54
C ASN A 199 -6.78 9.08 -6.54
N VAL A 200 -5.98 8.89 -5.49
CA VAL A 200 -5.67 9.94 -4.50
C VAL A 200 -4.17 10.25 -4.51
N GLY A 201 -3.34 9.22 -4.46
CA GLY A 201 -1.89 9.32 -4.35
C GLY A 201 -1.34 8.58 -3.13
N VAL A 202 -0.27 9.07 -2.57
CA VAL A 202 0.43 8.51 -1.39
C VAL A 202 0.41 9.50 -0.23
#